data_f6cc7edc7d82c7b79996d9dd5a660581
#
_entry.id   f6cc7edc7d82c7b79996d9dd5a660581
#
_cell.length_a   1.000
_cell.length_b   1.000
_cell.length_c   1.000
_cell.angle_alpha   90.00
_cell.angle_beta   90.00
_cell.angle_gamma   90.00
#
_symmetry.space_group_name_H-M   'P 1'
#
loop_
_entity.id
_entity.type
_entity.pdbx_description
1 polymer ?
#
loop_
_entity_poly.entity_id
_entity_poly.type
_entity_poly.pdbx_seq_one_letter_code
_entity_poly.pdbx_strand_id
1 'polypeptide(L)'
;MANIERRVIAEGEEFCVECAVRTDLTSPVSEFLDGIEGGAADHVGDLEPDEQIRWYDWFMAACDGLAEYGTLPHRHDHNQLLDGIWEIKHSVLRITFFDTDGSGEYEPLIDSDSYSRFTTRPWPDDFLYYLRLTTAFTKTAPKAPPAEIELAKTVRTEDLEHDRSP
;
A
#
# COMPACT_ATOMS: atom_id res chain seq x y z
N MET A 1 27.47 2.71 5.63
CA MET A 1 26.06 2.39 5.81
C MET A 1 25.46 1.95 4.51
N ALA A 2 24.76 0.87 4.54
CA ALA A 2 24.08 0.37 3.35
C ALA A 2 22.88 1.26 3.04
N ASN A 3 22.88 1.87 1.88
CA ASN A 3 21.65 2.45 1.34
C ASN A 3 20.69 1.30 1.08
N ILE A 4 19.53 1.33 1.67
CA ILE A 4 18.50 0.37 1.29
C ILE A 4 17.93 0.76 -0.06
N GLU A 5 17.56 -0.25 -0.84
CA GLU A 5 16.89 -0.07 -2.11
C GLU A 5 15.43 -0.49 -1.95
N ARG A 6 14.52 0.43 -2.28
CA ARG A 6 13.09 0.12 -2.29
C ARG A 6 12.64 -0.12 -3.73
N ARG A 7 11.83 -1.14 -3.91
CA ARG A 7 11.19 -1.38 -5.21
C ARG A 7 10.21 -0.26 -5.50
N VAL A 8 10.45 0.49 -6.57
CA VAL A 8 9.54 1.53 -7.04
C VAL A 8 8.49 0.86 -7.94
N ILE A 9 7.23 1.03 -7.61
CA ILE A 9 6.10 0.52 -8.39
C ILE A 9 5.72 1.52 -9.47
N ALA A 10 5.66 2.80 -9.11
CA ALA A 10 5.36 3.88 -10.05
C ALA A 10 5.92 5.19 -9.51
N GLU A 11 6.41 6.03 -10.38
CA GLU A 11 6.92 7.36 -10.03
C GLU A 11 6.39 8.37 -11.04
N GLY A 12 5.79 9.43 -10.56
CA GLY A 12 5.18 10.47 -11.40
C GLY A 12 5.24 11.83 -10.73
N GLU A 13 4.48 12.78 -11.26
CA GLU A 13 4.48 14.15 -10.76
C GLU A 13 3.88 14.27 -9.37
N GLU A 14 2.84 13.50 -9.09
CA GLU A 14 2.11 13.61 -7.83
C GLU A 14 2.69 12.74 -6.73
N PHE A 15 3.04 11.50 -7.04
CA PHE A 15 3.53 10.54 -6.04
C PHE A 15 4.62 9.63 -6.58
N CYS A 16 5.42 9.11 -5.65
CA CYS A 16 6.23 7.93 -5.84
C CYS A 16 5.63 6.80 -5.01
N VAL A 17 5.17 5.75 -5.67
CA VAL A 17 4.62 4.56 -5.02
C VAL A 17 5.72 3.51 -4.95
N GLU A 18 6.13 3.15 -3.74
CA GLU A 18 7.25 2.23 -3.52
C GLU A 18 6.93 1.23 -2.41
N CYS A 19 7.67 0.13 -2.36
CA CYS A 19 7.48 -0.91 -1.37
C CYS A 19 8.28 -0.61 -0.11
N ALA A 20 7.63 -0.65 1.05
CA ALA A 20 8.29 -0.54 2.35
C ALA A 20 9.21 -1.73 2.59
N VAL A 21 10.32 -1.51 3.30
CA VAL A 21 11.36 -2.51 3.58
C VAL A 21 11.49 -2.70 5.08
N ARG A 22 11.46 -3.94 5.52
CA ARG A 22 11.61 -4.31 6.92
C ARG A 22 13.07 -4.25 7.37
N THR A 23 13.28 -4.37 8.68
CA THR A 23 14.63 -4.37 9.28
C THR A 23 15.53 -5.46 8.70
N ASP A 24 14.97 -6.62 8.36
CA ASP A 24 15.69 -7.74 7.74
C ASP A 24 15.88 -7.60 6.23
N LEU A 25 15.54 -6.44 5.67
CA LEU A 25 15.62 -6.09 4.25
C LEU A 25 14.59 -6.81 3.36
N THR A 26 13.62 -7.52 3.94
CA THR A 26 12.50 -8.08 3.19
C THR A 26 11.41 -7.03 2.96
N SER A 27 10.60 -7.25 1.95
CA SER A 27 9.44 -6.40 1.66
C SER A 27 8.22 -7.29 1.41
N PRO A 28 7.26 -7.33 2.34
CA PRO A 28 6.08 -8.18 2.19
C PRO A 28 5.29 -7.92 0.92
N VAL A 29 5.10 -6.65 0.55
CA VAL A 29 4.35 -6.30 -0.66
C VAL A 29 5.13 -6.67 -1.92
N SER A 30 6.45 -6.44 -1.94
CA SER A 30 7.26 -6.83 -3.09
C SER A 30 7.21 -8.33 -3.34
N GLU A 31 7.29 -9.14 -2.30
CA GLU A 31 7.15 -10.60 -2.38
C GLU A 31 5.77 -11.02 -2.86
N PHE A 32 4.72 -10.38 -2.33
CA PHE A 32 3.35 -10.63 -2.75
C PHE A 32 3.15 -10.30 -4.25
N LEU A 33 3.65 -9.16 -4.70
CA LEU A 33 3.53 -8.74 -6.10
C LEU A 33 4.27 -9.71 -7.04
N ASP A 34 5.46 -10.17 -6.65
CA ASP A 34 6.17 -11.20 -7.41
C ASP A 34 5.34 -12.49 -7.51
N GLY A 35 4.67 -12.87 -6.42
CA GLY A 35 3.81 -14.04 -6.39
C GLY A 35 2.63 -13.93 -7.35
N ILE A 36 1.87 -12.83 -7.31
CA ILE A 36 0.70 -12.67 -8.19
C ILE A 36 1.07 -12.41 -9.64
N GLU A 37 2.23 -11.79 -9.89
CA GLU A 37 2.75 -11.60 -11.25
C GLU A 37 2.95 -12.95 -11.96
N GLY A 38 3.48 -13.94 -11.23
CA GLY A 38 3.68 -15.28 -11.73
C GLY A 38 2.46 -16.21 -11.60
N GLY A 39 1.38 -15.74 -11.00
CA GLY A 39 0.21 -16.58 -10.73
C GLY A 39 0.44 -17.65 -9.67
N ALA A 40 1.41 -17.44 -8.76
CA ALA A 40 1.89 -18.45 -7.81
C ALA A 40 1.85 -17.99 -6.34
N ALA A 41 1.05 -16.96 -6.03
CA ALA A 41 0.90 -16.50 -4.64
C ALA A 41 0.12 -17.52 -3.80
N ASP A 42 0.59 -17.76 -2.56
CA ASP A 42 0.05 -18.80 -1.69
C ASP A 42 -1.14 -18.39 -0.85
N HIS A 43 -1.32 -17.08 -0.58
CA HIS A 43 -2.28 -16.60 0.41
C HIS A 43 -3.41 -15.77 -0.20
N VAL A 44 -3.89 -16.19 -1.37
CA VAL A 44 -4.93 -15.47 -2.12
C VAL A 44 -6.26 -16.23 -2.18
N GLY A 45 -6.45 -17.21 -1.28
CA GLY A 45 -7.66 -18.03 -1.25
C GLY A 45 -7.79 -18.88 -2.50
N ASP A 46 -9.00 -18.92 -3.07
CA ASP A 46 -9.31 -19.72 -4.25
C ASP A 46 -8.97 -19.03 -5.57
N LEU A 47 -8.13 -17.98 -5.53
CA LEU A 47 -7.82 -17.22 -6.72
C LEU A 47 -6.96 -18.03 -7.70
N GLU A 48 -7.49 -18.20 -8.90
CA GLU A 48 -6.79 -18.91 -9.97
C GLU A 48 -5.57 -18.10 -10.47
N PRO A 49 -4.54 -18.76 -11.04
CA PRO A 49 -3.36 -18.06 -11.55
C PRO A 49 -3.67 -16.90 -12.51
N ASP A 50 -4.62 -17.08 -13.41
CA ASP A 50 -5.01 -16.04 -14.37
C ASP A 50 -5.62 -14.82 -13.69
N GLU A 51 -6.38 -15.01 -12.61
CA GLU A 51 -6.95 -13.91 -11.83
C GLU A 51 -5.86 -13.17 -11.06
N GLN A 52 -4.87 -13.88 -10.53
CA GLN A 52 -3.72 -13.25 -9.86
C GLN A 52 -2.97 -12.34 -10.83
N ILE A 53 -2.72 -12.80 -12.03
CA ILE A 53 -2.03 -12.03 -13.07
C ILE A 53 -2.84 -10.77 -13.44
N ARG A 54 -4.17 -10.89 -13.55
CA ARG A 54 -5.05 -9.74 -13.81
C ARG A 54 -5.01 -8.74 -12.66
N TRP A 55 -4.94 -9.19 -11.42
CA TRP A 55 -4.79 -8.31 -10.25
C TRP A 55 -3.48 -7.55 -10.29
N TYR A 56 -2.39 -8.25 -10.64
CA TYR A 56 -1.10 -7.61 -10.79
C TYR A 56 -1.16 -6.51 -11.87
N ASP A 57 -1.69 -6.82 -13.03
CA ASP A 57 -1.79 -5.85 -14.14
C ASP A 57 -2.66 -4.65 -13.76
N TRP A 58 -3.80 -4.91 -13.11
CA TRP A 58 -4.67 -3.84 -12.63
C TRP A 58 -3.93 -2.94 -11.64
N PHE A 59 -3.26 -3.54 -10.66
CA PHE A 59 -2.57 -2.80 -9.60
C PHE A 59 -1.45 -1.94 -10.17
N MET A 60 -0.64 -2.47 -11.07
CA MET A 60 0.45 -1.72 -11.70
C MET A 60 -0.09 -0.53 -12.51
N ALA A 61 -1.15 -0.73 -13.28
CA ALA A 61 -1.79 0.35 -14.04
C ALA A 61 -2.43 1.40 -13.11
N ALA A 62 -3.07 0.97 -12.03
CA ALA A 62 -3.65 1.87 -11.04
C ALA A 62 -2.58 2.73 -10.35
N CYS A 63 -1.45 2.14 -10.00
CA CYS A 63 -0.34 2.87 -9.39
C CYS A 63 0.31 3.86 -10.36
N ASP A 64 0.43 3.53 -11.65
CA ASP A 64 0.92 4.46 -12.66
C ASP A 64 0.02 5.71 -12.73
N GLY A 65 -1.28 5.52 -12.76
CA GLY A 65 -2.24 6.63 -12.77
C GLY A 65 -2.20 7.43 -11.47
N LEU A 66 -2.10 6.75 -10.34
CA LEU A 66 -1.99 7.40 -9.04
C LEU A 66 -0.73 8.27 -8.94
N ALA A 67 0.41 7.75 -9.36
CA ALA A 67 1.68 8.48 -9.32
C ALA A 67 1.66 9.73 -10.21
N GLU A 68 1.09 9.63 -11.40
CA GLU A 68 1.09 10.73 -12.37
C GLU A 68 -0.03 11.75 -12.13
N TYR A 69 -1.24 11.29 -11.82
CA TYR A 69 -2.43 12.13 -11.74
C TYR A 69 -2.96 12.34 -10.32
N GLY A 70 -2.44 11.59 -9.34
CA GLY A 70 -2.83 11.73 -7.94
C GLY A 70 -4.15 11.05 -7.57
N THR A 71 -4.72 10.21 -8.43
CA THR A 71 -6.00 9.54 -8.18
C THR A 71 -5.99 8.09 -8.65
N LEU A 72 -6.76 7.25 -7.96
CA LEU A 72 -7.06 5.89 -8.40
C LEU A 72 -8.22 5.88 -9.42
N PRO A 73 -8.38 4.78 -10.20
CA PRO A 73 -9.42 4.71 -11.24
C PRO A 73 -10.84 4.95 -10.74
N HIS A 74 -11.14 4.48 -9.52
CA HIS A 74 -12.46 4.64 -8.91
C HIS A 74 -12.35 5.21 -7.50
N ARG A 75 -13.32 6.03 -7.08
CA ARG A 75 -13.38 6.65 -5.75
C ARG A 75 -13.38 5.65 -4.60
N HIS A 76 -13.84 4.43 -4.87
CA HIS A 76 -13.95 3.37 -3.87
C HIS A 76 -12.72 2.49 -3.79
N ASP A 77 -11.68 2.77 -4.58
CA ASP A 77 -10.48 1.92 -4.63
C ASP A 77 -9.53 2.15 -3.45
N HIS A 78 -9.86 3.05 -2.55
CA HIS A 78 -9.07 3.29 -1.34
C HIS A 78 -9.93 3.45 -0.10
N ASN A 79 -9.33 3.27 1.06
CA ASN A 79 -10.00 3.42 2.34
C ASN A 79 -8.99 3.77 3.42
N GLN A 80 -9.43 4.58 4.40
CA GLN A 80 -8.67 4.83 5.62
C GLN A 80 -8.91 3.69 6.61
N LEU A 81 -7.81 3.18 7.20
CA LEU A 81 -7.87 2.22 8.29
C LEU A 81 -7.62 2.93 9.62
N LEU A 82 -6.62 2.52 10.39
CA LEU A 82 -6.29 3.12 11.68
C LEU A 82 -4.87 3.65 11.71
N ASP A 83 -4.65 4.69 12.53
CA ASP A 83 -3.32 5.19 12.87
C ASP A 83 -2.45 5.60 11.67
N GLY A 84 -3.08 6.18 10.64
CA GLY A 84 -2.37 6.62 9.44
C GLY A 84 -2.09 5.52 8.42
N ILE A 85 -2.63 4.32 8.65
CA ILE A 85 -2.61 3.25 7.65
C ILE A 85 -3.84 3.38 6.76
N TRP A 86 -3.60 3.35 5.45
CA TRP A 86 -4.62 3.37 4.40
C TRP A 86 -4.53 2.09 3.59
N GLU A 87 -5.53 1.81 2.78
CA GLU A 87 -5.52 0.65 1.90
C GLU A 87 -5.97 1.01 0.49
N ILE A 88 -5.38 0.33 -0.49
CA ILE A 88 -5.87 0.26 -1.86
C ILE A 88 -6.65 -1.03 -2.00
N LYS A 89 -7.84 -0.95 -2.60
CA LYS A 89 -8.78 -2.07 -2.71
C LYS A 89 -9.04 -2.44 -4.15
N HIS A 90 -9.08 -3.72 -4.43
CA HIS A 90 -9.57 -4.23 -5.70
C HIS A 90 -10.19 -5.62 -5.45
N SER A 91 -11.52 -5.74 -5.62
CA SER A 91 -12.22 -6.96 -5.25
C SER A 91 -11.94 -7.30 -3.77
N VAL A 92 -11.46 -8.50 -3.46
CA VAL A 92 -11.05 -8.88 -2.10
C VAL A 92 -9.59 -8.56 -1.79
N LEU A 93 -8.82 -8.13 -2.78
CA LEU A 93 -7.42 -7.73 -2.58
C LEU A 93 -7.33 -6.43 -1.78
N ARG A 94 -6.43 -6.42 -0.81
CA ARG A 94 -6.08 -5.22 -0.02
C ARG A 94 -4.58 -5.07 0.04
N ILE A 95 -4.11 -3.85 -0.24
CA ILE A 95 -2.70 -3.49 -0.09
C ILE A 95 -2.66 -2.25 0.79
N THR A 96 -2.03 -2.37 1.95
CA THR A 96 -1.94 -1.26 2.91
C THR A 96 -0.77 -0.36 2.59
N PHE A 97 -0.90 0.91 2.95
CA PHE A 97 0.18 1.89 2.72
C PHE A 97 0.12 3.01 3.76
N PHE A 98 1.20 3.75 3.83
CA PHE A 98 1.30 5.03 4.54
C PHE A 98 2.03 6.04 3.65
N ASP A 99 1.91 7.32 3.99
CA ASP A 99 2.64 8.37 3.29
C ASP A 99 3.81 8.89 4.13
N THR A 100 4.84 9.38 3.48
CA THR A 100 6.02 9.95 4.13
C THR A 100 6.73 10.95 3.22
N ASP A 101 7.49 11.86 3.81
CA ASP A 101 8.38 12.76 3.05
C ASP A 101 9.80 12.19 2.85
N GLY A 102 10.06 10.99 3.39
CA GLY A 102 11.37 10.33 3.27
C GLY A 102 12.40 10.76 4.31
N SER A 103 12.05 11.63 5.26
CA SER A 103 12.98 12.09 6.31
C SER A 103 13.12 11.14 7.49
N GLY A 104 12.22 10.20 7.63
CA GLY A 104 12.12 9.32 8.81
C GLY A 104 11.25 9.90 9.91
N GLU A 105 10.95 11.18 9.88
CA GLU A 105 9.92 11.77 10.72
C GLU A 105 8.55 11.39 10.19
N TYR A 106 7.62 11.03 11.07
CA TYR A 106 6.33 10.53 10.65
C TYR A 106 5.20 11.11 11.50
N GLU A 107 4.18 11.61 10.82
CA GLU A 107 2.95 12.07 11.42
C GLU A 107 1.79 11.39 10.70
N PRO A 108 0.91 10.65 11.41
CA PRO A 108 -0.19 9.94 10.76
C PRO A 108 -1.14 10.90 10.05
N LEU A 109 -1.44 10.63 8.78
CA LEU A 109 -2.51 11.31 8.07
C LEU A 109 -3.84 10.67 8.46
N ILE A 110 -4.65 11.44 9.18
CA ILE A 110 -5.97 11.01 9.63
C ILE A 110 -6.99 11.98 9.04
N ASP A 111 -7.86 11.47 8.18
CA ASP A 111 -8.99 12.22 7.67
C ASP A 111 -10.26 11.74 8.39
N SER A 112 -10.66 12.49 9.41
CA SER A 112 -11.82 12.13 10.25
C SER A 112 -13.14 12.13 9.48
N ASP A 113 -13.22 12.89 8.40
CA ASP A 113 -14.44 12.99 7.60
C ASP A 113 -14.58 11.86 6.58
N SER A 114 -13.49 11.20 6.19
CA SER A 114 -13.52 10.10 5.22
C SER A 114 -13.98 8.78 5.82
N TYR A 115 -14.16 8.71 7.13
CA TYR A 115 -14.42 7.46 7.85
C TYR A 115 -15.88 7.05 7.84
N SER A 116 -16.61 7.29 6.80
CA SER A 116 -17.94 6.70 6.63
C SER A 116 -17.91 5.74 5.45
N ARG A 117 -18.21 4.46 5.69
CA ARG A 117 -18.35 3.47 4.62
C ARG A 117 -19.44 3.82 3.59
N PHE A 118 -20.21 4.85 3.87
CA PHE A 118 -21.25 5.36 2.99
C PHE A 118 -20.83 6.63 2.24
N THR A 119 -19.70 7.24 2.61
CA THR A 119 -19.18 8.41 1.91
C THR A 119 -18.11 8.00 0.92
N THR A 120 -18.35 8.33 -0.33
CA THR A 120 -17.35 8.21 -1.38
C THR A 120 -16.57 9.51 -1.41
N ARG A 121 -15.34 9.47 -0.94
CA ARG A 121 -14.49 10.65 -1.00
C ARG A 121 -13.44 10.51 -2.09
N PRO A 122 -13.10 11.63 -2.73
CA PRO A 122 -11.94 11.65 -3.59
C PRO A 122 -10.67 11.37 -2.77
N TRP A 123 -9.59 11.04 -3.46
CA TRP A 123 -8.28 10.84 -2.85
C TRP A 123 -7.90 12.09 -2.04
N PRO A 124 -7.41 11.94 -0.79
CA PRO A 124 -7.01 13.08 0.02
C PRO A 124 -5.88 13.89 -0.61
N ASP A 125 -6.02 15.22 -0.61
CA ASP A 125 -5.01 16.12 -1.18
C ASP A 125 -3.75 16.26 -0.31
N ASP A 126 -3.81 15.80 0.95
CA ASP A 126 -2.76 16.02 1.94
C ASP A 126 -1.69 14.94 2.01
N PHE A 127 -1.77 13.90 1.18
CA PHE A 127 -0.74 12.88 1.17
C PHE A 127 0.61 13.45 0.73
N LEU A 128 1.65 13.03 1.46
CA LEU A 128 3.03 13.36 1.12
C LEU A 128 3.49 12.54 -0.11
N TYR A 129 4.64 12.90 -0.66
CA TYR A 129 5.07 12.42 -1.97
C TYR A 129 5.28 10.91 -2.05
N TYR A 130 5.84 10.29 -0.99
CA TYR A 130 6.09 8.85 -1.00
C TYR A 130 4.92 8.10 -0.39
N LEU A 131 4.31 7.23 -1.19
CA LEU A 131 3.30 6.28 -0.72
C LEU A 131 3.98 4.93 -0.62
N ARG A 132 4.19 4.44 0.62
CA ARG A 132 4.92 3.20 0.88
C ARG A 132 3.97 2.07 1.21
N LEU A 133 4.01 1.05 0.36
CA LEU A 133 3.17 -0.13 0.47
C LEU A 133 3.74 -1.05 1.54
N THR A 134 2.93 -1.43 2.51
CA THR A 134 3.39 -2.18 3.68
C THR A 134 3.05 -3.66 3.63
N THR A 135 1.77 -4.01 3.50
CA THR A 135 1.32 -5.40 3.49
C THR A 135 0.24 -5.61 2.43
N ALA A 136 0.02 -6.86 2.08
CA ALA A 136 -1.05 -7.26 1.18
C ALA A 136 -1.79 -8.46 1.75
N PHE A 137 -3.10 -8.48 1.62
CA PHE A 137 -3.94 -9.59 2.08
C PHE A 137 -5.25 -9.65 1.29
N THR A 138 -5.96 -10.77 1.42
CA THR A 138 -7.29 -10.93 0.87
C THR A 138 -8.32 -10.75 1.98
N LYS A 139 -9.30 -9.88 1.75
CA LYS A 139 -10.33 -9.58 2.73
C LYS A 139 -11.50 -10.52 2.59
N THR A 140 -11.82 -11.24 3.66
CA THR A 140 -12.95 -12.18 3.71
C THR A 140 -14.04 -11.77 4.68
N ALA A 141 -13.84 -10.66 5.41
CA ALA A 141 -14.76 -10.13 6.42
C ALA A 141 -15.06 -8.65 6.14
N PRO A 142 -16.15 -8.09 6.70
CA PRO A 142 -16.53 -6.68 6.47
C PRO A 142 -15.50 -5.66 6.93
N LYS A 143 -14.67 -6.01 7.93
CA LYS A 143 -13.61 -5.15 8.44
C LYS A 143 -12.24 -5.77 8.18
N ALA A 144 -11.23 -4.92 7.96
CA ALA A 144 -9.85 -5.38 7.88
C ALA A 144 -9.47 -6.07 9.20
N PRO A 145 -8.82 -7.25 9.16
CA PRO A 145 -8.41 -7.93 10.38
C PRO A 145 -7.45 -7.06 11.20
N PRO A 146 -7.65 -6.93 12.53
CA PRO A 146 -6.75 -6.13 13.37
C PRO A 146 -5.28 -6.55 13.26
N ALA A 147 -5.01 -7.84 13.10
CA ALA A 147 -3.65 -8.35 12.94
C ALA A 147 -2.97 -7.80 11.68
N GLU A 148 -3.71 -7.59 10.60
CA GLU A 148 -3.17 -7.01 9.36
C GLU A 148 -2.82 -5.53 9.53
N ILE A 149 -3.63 -4.78 10.27
CA ILE A 149 -3.35 -3.38 10.57
C ILE A 149 -2.11 -3.28 11.46
N GLU A 150 -1.99 -4.13 12.47
CA GLU A 150 -0.82 -4.14 13.36
C GLU A 150 0.46 -4.53 12.61
N LEU A 151 0.38 -5.49 11.69
CA LEU A 151 1.53 -5.85 10.85
C LEU A 151 1.94 -4.66 9.95
N ALA A 152 0.97 -3.98 9.35
CA ALA A 152 1.25 -2.80 8.52
C ALA A 152 1.96 -1.70 9.33
N LYS A 153 1.53 -1.48 10.57
CA LYS A 153 2.16 -0.51 11.49
C LYS A 153 3.58 -0.93 11.85
N THR A 154 3.82 -2.22 12.07
CA THR A 154 5.15 -2.74 12.34
C THR A 154 6.09 -2.56 11.15
N VAL A 155 5.63 -2.90 9.96
CA VAL A 155 6.41 -2.69 8.73
C VAL A 155 6.72 -1.21 8.53
N ARG A 156 5.76 -0.33 8.75
CA ARG A 156 5.97 1.12 8.71
C ARG A 156 7.07 1.58 9.66
N THR A 157 7.02 1.15 10.91
CA THR A 157 8.02 1.50 11.92
C THR A 157 9.42 1.08 11.49
N GLU A 158 9.55 -0.15 11.01
CA GLU A 158 10.83 -0.69 10.53
C GLU A 158 11.33 0.06 9.30
N ASP A 159 10.43 0.37 8.36
CA ASP A 159 10.79 1.11 7.14
C ASP A 159 11.26 2.53 7.44
N LEU A 160 10.57 3.23 8.33
CA LEU A 160 10.95 4.59 8.73
C LEU A 160 12.31 4.65 9.42
N GLU A 161 12.71 3.59 10.14
CA GLU A 161 14.04 3.53 10.74
C GLU A 161 15.15 3.59 9.70
N HIS A 162 14.95 3.03 8.52
CA HIS A 162 15.91 3.14 7.43
C HIS A 162 16.13 4.58 6.98
N ASP A 163 15.08 5.41 6.98
CA ASP A 163 15.20 6.83 6.64
C ASP A 163 15.92 7.65 7.70
N ARG A 164 15.83 7.23 8.96
CA ARG A 164 16.51 7.90 10.08
C ARG A 164 17.97 7.53 10.20
N SER A 165 18.36 6.42 9.62
CA SER A 165 19.73 5.90 9.71
C SER A 165 20.55 6.41 8.52
N PRO A 166 21.30 7.50 8.70
CA PRO A 166 22.08 8.09 7.59
C PRO A 166 23.22 7.21 7.11
#